data_a87364b3110ccb19b9befd080b514a16
#
_entry.id   a87364b3110ccb19b9befd080b514a16
#
_cell.length_a   1.000
_cell.length_b   1.000
_cell.length_c   1.000
_cell.angle_alpha   90.00
_cell.angle_beta   90.00
_cell.angle_gamma   90.00
#
_symmetry.space_group_name_H-M   'P 1'
#
loop_
_entity.id
_entity.type
_entity.pdbx_description
1 polymer ?
#
loop_
_entity_poly.entity_id
_entity_poly.type
_entity_poly.pdbx_seq_one_letter_code
_entity_poly.pdbx_strand_id
1 'polypeptide(L)'
;MSSSLMQLTSPTLADQAYTALREAIVAGELPRGEKITERGLADRLRVSPTPVREALRRLEQDRLVERTGPRSIRVADVDDADIAEVSAIEDTLRGLAARLAAGNATPEQVARLERELDAAEAAVENVRAPGKPRRKAVAAAAEQAFEHTREFHRLLDEASNSKLLLHMLRMVEAFDVTQRRQVLHRQLAAREDDAMAARFLEHREILNAVAAGDEVLAEQLVLKHCRERNALEQ
;
A
#
# COMPACT_ATOMS: atom_id res chain seq x y z
N MET A 1 3.22 40.63 -17.88
CA MET A 1 2.11 40.49 -16.92
C MET A 1 2.13 39.04 -16.39
N SER A 2 2.77 38.81 -15.24
CA SER A 2 2.84 37.47 -14.64
C SER A 2 1.52 37.22 -13.93
N SER A 3 0.71 36.30 -14.45
CA SER A 3 -0.45 35.79 -13.74
C SER A 3 0.04 34.89 -12.60
N SER A 4 0.04 35.44 -11.39
CA SER A 4 0.29 34.66 -10.17
C SER A 4 -0.97 33.87 -9.87
N LEU A 5 -1.00 32.59 -10.24
CA LEU A 5 -1.99 31.65 -9.74
C LEU A 5 -1.75 31.47 -8.24
N MET A 6 -2.74 31.86 -7.44
CA MET A 6 -2.71 31.74 -5.99
C MET A 6 -2.74 30.24 -5.63
N GLN A 7 -1.75 29.76 -4.87
CA GLN A 7 -1.71 28.38 -4.38
C GLN A 7 -2.87 28.15 -3.38
N LEU A 8 -3.71 27.17 -3.67
CA LEU A 8 -4.67 26.64 -2.71
C LEU A 8 -3.92 25.68 -1.78
N THR A 9 -3.73 26.07 -0.52
CA THR A 9 -2.79 25.37 0.41
C THR A 9 -3.45 24.35 1.33
N SER A 10 -4.76 24.16 1.27
CA SER A 10 -5.47 23.19 2.12
C SER A 10 -6.23 22.18 1.26
N PRO A 11 -6.18 20.87 1.63
CA PRO A 11 -6.96 19.85 0.94
C PRO A 11 -8.46 20.18 1.07
N THR A 12 -9.18 20.13 -0.06
CA THR A 12 -10.63 20.35 -0.08
C THR A 12 -11.36 19.21 0.62
N LEU A 13 -12.64 19.42 0.99
CA LEU A 13 -13.49 18.34 1.48
C LEU A 13 -13.64 17.20 0.44
N ALA A 14 -13.52 17.51 -0.85
CA ALA A 14 -13.53 16.51 -1.91
C ALA A 14 -12.24 15.67 -1.90
N ASP A 15 -11.08 16.30 -1.66
CA ASP A 15 -9.80 15.57 -1.52
C ASP A 15 -9.81 14.66 -0.30
N GLN A 16 -10.32 15.16 0.83
CA GLN A 16 -10.44 14.38 2.06
C GLN A 16 -11.42 13.21 1.89
N ALA A 17 -12.56 13.44 1.25
CA ALA A 17 -13.54 12.39 0.94
C ALA A 17 -12.97 11.35 -0.02
N TYR A 18 -12.23 11.76 -1.05
CA TYR A 18 -11.55 10.84 -1.97
C TYR A 18 -10.56 9.96 -1.23
N THR A 19 -9.69 10.54 -0.39
CA THR A 19 -8.71 9.79 0.40
C THR A 19 -9.38 8.80 1.34
N ALA A 20 -10.38 9.25 2.12
CA ALA A 20 -11.08 8.39 3.07
C ALA A 20 -11.84 7.23 2.38
N LEU A 21 -12.51 7.49 1.26
CA LEU A 21 -13.22 6.45 0.52
C LEU A 21 -12.26 5.46 -0.14
N ARG A 22 -11.13 5.95 -0.69
CA ARG A 22 -10.09 5.11 -1.24
C ARG A 22 -9.50 4.18 -0.17
N GLU A 23 -9.17 4.72 0.99
CA GLU A 23 -8.67 3.94 2.14
C GLU A 23 -9.69 2.89 2.61
N ALA A 24 -10.98 3.25 2.66
CA ALA A 24 -12.05 2.32 3.01
C ALA A 24 -12.20 1.17 1.99
N ILE A 25 -12.03 1.42 0.69
CA ILE A 25 -12.02 0.39 -0.35
C ILE A 25 -10.78 -0.51 -0.16
N VAL A 26 -9.61 0.08 -0.01
CA VAL A 26 -8.34 -0.63 0.20
C VAL A 26 -8.37 -1.48 1.47
N ALA A 27 -8.95 -0.96 2.56
CA ALA A 27 -9.09 -1.69 3.82
C ALA A 27 -10.20 -2.77 3.79
N GLY A 28 -11.01 -2.82 2.73
CA GLY A 28 -12.15 -3.74 2.64
C GLY A 28 -13.36 -3.33 3.48
N GLU A 29 -13.38 -2.12 4.03
CA GLU A 29 -14.54 -1.55 4.73
C GLU A 29 -15.69 -1.22 3.77
N LEU A 30 -15.35 -1.00 2.50
CA LEU A 30 -16.24 -0.99 1.35
C LEU A 30 -15.86 -2.17 0.47
N PRO A 31 -16.52 -3.34 0.62
CA PRO A 31 -16.16 -4.56 -0.10
C PRO A 31 -16.34 -4.43 -1.61
N ARG A 32 -15.57 -5.22 -2.37
CA ARG A 32 -15.73 -5.35 -3.82
C ARG A 32 -17.15 -5.75 -4.17
N GLY A 33 -17.71 -5.17 -5.22
CA GLY A 33 -19.08 -5.40 -5.66
C GLY A 33 -20.16 -4.73 -4.80
N GLU A 34 -19.81 -4.10 -3.67
CA GLU A 34 -20.79 -3.41 -2.82
C GLU A 34 -21.44 -2.25 -3.56
N LYS A 35 -22.77 -2.20 -3.48
CA LYS A 35 -23.53 -1.04 -3.97
C LYS A 35 -23.46 0.10 -2.96
N ILE A 36 -22.96 1.22 -3.39
CA ILE A 36 -22.82 2.44 -2.60
C ILE A 36 -23.68 3.56 -3.17
N THR A 37 -24.05 4.53 -2.34
CA THR A 37 -24.81 5.71 -2.76
C THR A 37 -24.14 6.98 -2.27
N GLU A 38 -24.22 8.06 -3.08
CA GLU A 38 -23.68 9.38 -2.72
C GLU A 38 -24.18 9.82 -1.34
N ARG A 39 -25.47 9.63 -1.06
CA ARG A 39 -26.09 10.04 0.20
C ARG A 39 -25.62 9.20 1.38
N GLY A 40 -25.57 7.86 1.22
CA GLY A 40 -25.11 6.98 2.30
C GLY A 40 -23.66 7.25 2.70
N LEU A 41 -22.79 7.55 1.71
CA LEU A 41 -21.40 7.93 1.98
C LEU A 41 -21.29 9.34 2.59
N ALA A 42 -22.12 10.29 2.15
CA ALA A 42 -22.17 11.63 2.73
C ALA A 42 -22.59 11.60 4.21
N ASP A 43 -23.57 10.76 4.55
CA ASP A 43 -24.01 10.55 5.94
C ASP A 43 -22.88 9.90 6.79
N ARG A 44 -22.17 8.88 6.27
CA ARG A 44 -21.02 8.24 6.93
C ARG A 44 -19.85 9.21 7.17
N LEU A 45 -19.53 10.03 6.18
CA LEU A 45 -18.45 11.02 6.25
C LEU A 45 -18.84 12.33 6.95
N ARG A 46 -20.14 12.52 7.27
CA ARG A 46 -20.70 13.74 7.87
C ARG A 46 -20.42 15.01 7.04
N VAL A 47 -20.57 14.91 5.75
CA VAL A 47 -20.40 16.02 4.79
C VAL A 47 -21.62 16.14 3.88
N SER A 48 -21.73 17.23 3.12
CA SER A 48 -22.76 17.35 2.08
C SER A 48 -22.49 16.37 0.91
N PRO A 49 -23.49 16.02 0.09
CA PRO A 49 -23.29 15.12 -1.05
C PRO A 49 -22.33 15.64 -2.13
N THR A 50 -22.12 16.95 -2.23
CA THR A 50 -21.26 17.55 -3.28
C THR A 50 -19.82 17.08 -3.25
N PRO A 51 -19.06 17.18 -2.14
CA PRO A 51 -17.67 16.68 -2.08
C PRO A 51 -17.60 15.16 -2.31
N VAL A 52 -18.61 14.40 -1.87
CA VAL A 52 -18.67 12.95 -2.10
C VAL A 52 -18.84 12.63 -3.58
N ARG A 53 -19.68 13.38 -4.30
CA ARG A 53 -19.87 13.20 -5.75
C ARG A 53 -18.58 13.47 -6.52
N GLU A 54 -17.83 14.50 -6.15
CA GLU A 54 -16.53 14.81 -6.75
C GLU A 54 -15.51 13.71 -6.45
N ALA A 55 -15.46 13.22 -5.20
CA ALA A 55 -14.61 12.11 -4.81
C ALA A 55 -14.95 10.84 -5.60
N LEU A 56 -16.24 10.48 -5.70
CA LEU A 56 -16.70 9.31 -6.46
C LEU A 56 -16.36 9.39 -7.94
N ARG A 57 -16.43 10.60 -8.54
CA ARG A 57 -16.03 10.78 -9.94
C ARG A 57 -14.53 10.53 -10.15
N ARG A 58 -13.70 10.90 -9.19
CA ARG A 58 -12.25 10.59 -9.22
C ARG A 58 -12.00 9.10 -9.02
N LEU A 59 -12.68 8.48 -8.06
CA LEU A 59 -12.60 7.03 -7.85
C LEU A 59 -13.07 6.23 -9.08
N GLU A 60 -14.05 6.75 -9.84
CA GLU A 60 -14.50 6.17 -11.11
C GLU A 60 -13.41 6.30 -12.21
N GLN A 61 -12.71 7.44 -12.28
CA GLN A 61 -11.56 7.64 -13.16
C GLN A 61 -10.40 6.68 -12.81
N ASP A 62 -10.20 6.42 -11.52
CA ASP A 62 -9.20 5.50 -11.00
C ASP A 62 -9.67 4.02 -11.04
N ARG A 63 -10.85 3.75 -11.62
CA ARG A 63 -11.48 2.42 -11.73
C ARG A 63 -11.72 1.71 -10.39
N LEU A 64 -11.77 2.43 -9.28
CA LEU A 64 -12.07 1.88 -7.95
C LEU A 64 -13.55 1.72 -7.69
N VAL A 65 -14.36 2.47 -8.41
CA VAL A 65 -15.82 2.33 -8.43
C VAL A 65 -16.32 2.40 -9.86
N GLU A 66 -17.45 1.78 -10.12
CA GLU A 66 -18.13 1.80 -11.42
C GLU A 66 -19.56 2.33 -11.29
N ARG A 67 -20.00 3.08 -12.27
CA ARG A 67 -21.39 3.56 -12.33
C ARG A 67 -22.25 2.56 -13.08
N THR A 68 -23.11 1.85 -12.35
CA THR A 68 -24.02 0.82 -12.90
C THR A 68 -25.39 1.39 -13.30
N GLY A 69 -25.62 2.69 -13.07
CA GLY A 69 -26.84 3.37 -13.45
C GLY A 69 -26.84 4.86 -13.00
N PRO A 70 -27.89 5.63 -13.31
CA PRO A 70 -27.93 7.08 -13.05
C PRO A 70 -27.72 7.47 -11.58
N ARG A 71 -28.04 6.57 -10.64
CA ARG A 71 -27.89 6.78 -9.18
C ARG A 71 -27.25 5.58 -8.48
N SER A 72 -26.75 4.63 -9.25
CA SER A 72 -26.17 3.39 -8.73
C SER A 72 -24.68 3.38 -9.00
N ILE A 73 -23.91 3.27 -7.93
CA ILE A 73 -22.46 3.14 -7.97
C ILE A 73 -22.12 1.84 -7.24
N ARG A 74 -21.10 1.15 -7.70
CA ARG A 74 -20.60 -0.08 -7.09
C ARG A 74 -19.09 0.05 -6.89
N VAL A 75 -18.55 -0.50 -5.81
CA VAL A 75 -17.11 -0.73 -5.70
C VAL A 75 -16.70 -1.71 -6.81
N ALA A 76 -15.64 -1.41 -7.53
CA ALA A 76 -15.20 -2.23 -8.65
C ALA A 76 -15.01 -3.69 -8.20
N ASP A 77 -15.56 -4.59 -9.00
CA ASP A 77 -15.41 -6.03 -8.83
C ASP A 77 -14.42 -6.51 -9.87
N VAL A 78 -13.17 -6.64 -9.46
CA VAL A 78 -12.05 -7.00 -10.32
C VAL A 78 -11.94 -8.52 -10.27
N ASP A 79 -11.95 -9.17 -11.42
CA ASP A 79 -11.79 -10.62 -11.48
C ASP A 79 -10.32 -11.06 -11.26
N ASP A 80 -10.10 -12.37 -11.10
CA ASP A 80 -8.76 -12.90 -10.78
C ASP A 80 -7.75 -12.63 -11.93
N ALA A 81 -8.21 -12.55 -13.18
CA ALA A 81 -7.35 -12.23 -14.32
C ALA A 81 -6.92 -10.76 -14.29
N ASP A 82 -7.85 -9.85 -14.01
CA ASP A 82 -7.57 -8.43 -13.83
C ASP A 82 -6.62 -8.19 -12.66
N ILE A 83 -6.80 -8.94 -11.54
CA ILE A 83 -5.90 -8.88 -10.38
C ILE A 83 -4.48 -9.27 -10.77
N ALA A 84 -4.30 -10.35 -11.53
CA ALA A 84 -2.98 -10.79 -11.98
C ALA A 84 -2.31 -9.73 -12.88
N GLU A 85 -3.08 -9.10 -13.78
CA GLU A 85 -2.57 -8.01 -14.64
C GLU A 85 -2.17 -6.78 -13.81
N VAL A 86 -3.02 -6.34 -12.88
CA VAL A 86 -2.74 -5.21 -11.98
C VAL A 86 -1.51 -5.50 -11.13
N SER A 87 -1.38 -6.71 -10.57
CA SER A 87 -0.20 -7.11 -9.79
C SER A 87 1.08 -7.08 -10.63
N ALA A 88 1.04 -7.54 -11.88
CA ALA A 88 2.20 -7.49 -12.77
C ALA A 88 2.62 -6.04 -13.10
N ILE A 89 1.65 -5.15 -13.29
CA ILE A 89 1.90 -3.71 -13.48
C ILE A 89 2.51 -3.11 -12.19
N GLU A 90 1.92 -3.39 -11.05
CA GLU A 90 2.42 -2.91 -9.75
C GLU A 90 3.86 -3.36 -9.50
N ASP A 91 4.17 -4.64 -9.71
CA ASP A 91 5.51 -5.19 -9.53
C ASP A 91 6.54 -4.47 -10.42
N THR A 92 6.18 -4.19 -11.67
CA THR A 92 7.02 -3.45 -12.61
C THR A 92 7.28 -2.01 -12.13
N LEU A 93 6.23 -1.33 -11.67
CA LEU A 93 6.35 0.04 -11.14
C LEU A 93 7.18 0.08 -9.85
N ARG A 94 7.03 -0.92 -8.96
CA ARG A 94 7.84 -1.02 -7.73
C ARG A 94 9.30 -1.32 -8.02
N GLY A 95 9.60 -2.18 -9.00
CA GLY A 95 10.97 -2.39 -9.46
C GLY A 95 11.61 -1.10 -9.94
N LEU A 96 10.89 -0.33 -10.77
CA LEU A 96 11.34 0.99 -11.22
C LEU A 96 11.49 1.99 -10.05
N ALA A 97 10.59 1.96 -9.06
CA ALA A 97 10.68 2.81 -7.88
C ALA A 97 11.96 2.51 -7.08
N ALA A 98 12.29 1.25 -6.86
CA ALA A 98 13.51 0.84 -6.16
C ALA A 98 14.78 1.25 -6.92
N ARG A 99 14.78 1.08 -8.24
CA ARG A 99 15.87 1.56 -9.09
C ARG A 99 16.10 3.07 -8.94
N LEU A 100 15.03 3.86 -9.07
CA LEU A 100 15.10 5.31 -8.91
C LEU A 100 15.45 5.72 -7.48
N ALA A 101 14.97 4.97 -6.47
CA ALA A 101 15.33 5.21 -5.07
C ALA A 101 16.83 5.03 -4.85
N ALA A 102 17.44 3.98 -5.40
CA ALA A 102 18.89 3.78 -5.29
C ALA A 102 19.70 4.96 -5.88
N GLY A 103 19.21 5.55 -6.98
CA GLY A 103 19.88 6.72 -7.59
C GLY A 103 19.57 8.06 -6.91
N ASN A 104 18.48 8.19 -6.16
CA ASN A 104 17.94 9.47 -5.73
C ASN A 104 17.70 9.60 -4.21
N ALA A 105 17.76 8.49 -3.43
CA ALA A 105 17.46 8.54 -1.99
C ALA A 105 18.48 9.39 -1.24
N THR A 106 17.99 10.25 -0.34
CA THR A 106 18.86 10.97 0.60
C THR A 106 19.25 10.08 1.77
N PRO A 107 20.38 10.38 2.46
CA PRO A 107 20.76 9.64 3.68
C PRO A 107 19.65 9.62 4.74
N GLU A 108 18.85 10.67 4.85
CA GLU A 108 17.72 10.77 5.78
C GLU A 108 16.58 9.83 5.37
N GLN A 109 16.33 9.66 4.07
CA GLN A 109 15.34 8.71 3.55
C GLN A 109 15.79 7.27 3.81
N VAL A 110 17.05 6.95 3.57
CA VAL A 110 17.63 5.63 3.89
C VAL A 110 17.52 5.33 5.38
N ALA A 111 17.86 6.27 6.26
CA ALA A 111 17.72 6.10 7.70
C ALA A 111 16.27 5.94 8.16
N ARG A 112 15.28 6.49 7.43
CA ARG A 112 13.86 6.24 7.71
C ARG A 112 13.45 4.83 7.32
N LEU A 113 13.88 4.34 6.16
CA LEU A 113 13.66 2.96 5.71
C LEU A 113 14.21 1.95 6.72
N GLU A 114 15.44 2.19 7.20
CA GLU A 114 16.08 1.33 8.21
C GLU A 114 15.27 1.26 9.50
N ARG A 115 14.81 2.40 10.01
CA ARG A 115 13.99 2.45 11.24
C ARG A 115 12.68 1.66 11.13
N GLU A 116 12.00 1.75 9.99
CA GLU A 116 10.75 1.00 9.79
C GLU A 116 11.01 -0.50 9.73
N LEU A 117 12.09 -0.92 9.10
CA LEU A 117 12.46 -2.32 9.03
C LEU A 117 12.87 -2.87 10.41
N ASP A 118 13.67 -2.13 11.17
CA ASP A 118 14.05 -2.47 12.56
C ASP A 118 12.80 -2.62 13.45
N ALA A 119 11.83 -1.72 13.30
CA ALA A 119 10.59 -1.77 14.07
C ALA A 119 9.72 -2.98 13.69
N ALA A 120 9.66 -3.34 12.41
CA ALA A 120 8.94 -4.53 11.95
C ALA A 120 9.58 -5.82 12.50
N GLU A 121 10.91 -5.93 12.44
CA GLU A 121 11.66 -7.06 12.99
C GLU A 121 11.47 -7.19 14.50
N ALA A 122 11.59 -6.08 15.23
CA ALA A 122 11.41 -6.05 16.69
C ALA A 122 9.98 -6.47 17.11
N ALA A 123 8.94 -6.07 16.36
CA ALA A 123 7.57 -6.48 16.64
C ALA A 123 7.40 -8.01 16.60
N VAL A 124 8.04 -8.68 15.63
CA VAL A 124 7.99 -10.13 15.48
C VAL A 124 8.85 -10.82 16.56
N GLU A 125 10.07 -10.33 16.82
CA GLU A 125 10.97 -10.92 17.81
C GLU A 125 10.37 -10.95 19.21
N ASN A 126 9.60 -9.93 19.58
CA ASN A 126 8.90 -9.85 20.87
C ASN A 126 7.93 -11.02 21.14
N VAL A 127 7.41 -11.68 20.11
CA VAL A 127 6.50 -12.84 20.24
C VAL A 127 7.19 -14.18 19.96
N ARG A 128 8.42 -14.17 19.46
CA ARG A 128 9.27 -15.36 19.24
C ARG A 128 10.01 -15.80 20.51
N ALA A 129 10.10 -14.94 21.52
CA ALA A 129 10.73 -15.23 22.79
C ALA A 129 10.24 -16.58 23.39
N PRO A 130 11.10 -17.33 24.14
CA PRO A 130 10.74 -18.62 24.70
C PRO A 130 9.48 -18.56 25.55
N GLY A 131 8.47 -19.35 25.19
CA GLY A 131 7.16 -19.40 25.86
C GLY A 131 6.02 -19.62 24.85
N LYS A 132 4.78 -19.70 25.37
CA LYS A 132 3.59 -19.68 24.53
C LYS A 132 3.00 -18.27 24.58
N PRO A 133 3.27 -17.39 23.58
CA PRO A 133 2.67 -16.07 23.57
C PRO A 133 1.14 -16.21 23.47
N ARG A 134 0.41 -15.30 24.12
CA ARG A 134 -1.05 -15.26 24.02
C ARG A 134 -1.43 -14.95 22.57
N ARG A 135 -2.45 -15.62 22.05
CA ARG A 135 -2.96 -15.40 20.67
C ARG A 135 -3.17 -13.90 20.36
N LYS A 136 -3.63 -13.12 21.35
CA LYS A 136 -3.80 -11.67 21.21
C LYS A 136 -2.45 -10.94 21.00
N ALA A 137 -1.39 -11.38 21.65
CA ALA A 137 -0.06 -10.78 21.50
C ALA A 137 0.53 -11.09 20.11
N VAL A 138 0.34 -12.31 19.61
CA VAL A 138 0.75 -12.68 18.24
C VAL A 138 0.01 -11.85 17.19
N ALA A 139 -1.31 -11.68 17.34
CA ALA A 139 -2.11 -10.86 16.43
C ALA A 139 -1.68 -9.37 16.46
N ALA A 140 -1.37 -8.83 17.63
CA ALA A 140 -0.89 -7.45 17.76
C ALA A 140 0.50 -7.28 17.13
N ALA A 141 1.40 -8.23 17.30
CA ALA A 141 2.73 -8.22 16.68
C ALA A 141 2.64 -8.32 15.14
N ALA A 142 1.72 -9.16 14.64
CA ALA A 142 1.44 -9.25 13.21
C ALA A 142 0.99 -7.92 12.63
N GLU A 143 0.05 -7.26 13.31
CA GLU A 143 -0.46 -5.96 12.86
C GLU A 143 0.64 -4.88 12.88
N GLN A 144 1.46 -4.83 13.94
CA GLN A 144 2.58 -3.89 14.02
C GLN A 144 3.61 -4.15 12.91
N ALA A 145 4.03 -5.40 12.72
CA ALA A 145 4.97 -5.77 11.68
C ALA A 145 4.43 -5.45 10.28
N PHE A 146 3.14 -5.69 10.04
CA PHE A 146 2.48 -5.34 8.79
C PHE A 146 2.52 -3.83 8.53
N GLU A 147 2.15 -3.01 9.51
CA GLU A 147 2.14 -1.56 9.35
C GLU A 147 3.54 -0.99 9.10
N HIS A 148 4.56 -1.46 9.83
CA HIS A 148 5.95 -1.03 9.59
C HIS A 148 6.49 -1.50 8.24
N THR A 149 6.19 -2.72 7.82
CA THR A 149 6.58 -3.23 6.49
C THR A 149 5.88 -2.46 5.37
N ARG A 150 4.61 -2.12 5.56
CA ARG A 150 3.86 -1.29 4.62
C ARG A 150 4.46 0.11 4.51
N GLU A 151 4.83 0.70 5.65
CA GLU A 151 5.49 2.01 5.69
C GLU A 151 6.87 1.97 5.04
N PHE A 152 7.65 0.90 5.25
CA PHE A 152 8.91 0.68 4.55
C PHE A 152 8.73 0.73 3.03
N HIS A 153 7.76 -0.01 2.47
CA HIS A 153 7.50 0.01 1.02
C HIS A 153 7.06 1.39 0.55
N ARG A 154 6.19 2.07 1.30
CA ARG A 154 5.75 3.44 0.97
C ARG A 154 6.93 4.42 0.92
N LEU A 155 7.83 4.34 1.90
CA LEU A 155 9.02 5.18 1.96
C LEU A 155 10.01 4.85 0.83
N LEU A 156 10.14 3.58 0.45
CA LEU A 156 10.95 3.15 -0.69
C LEU A 156 10.42 3.75 -1.99
N ASP A 157 9.10 3.69 -2.20
CA ASP A 157 8.46 4.30 -3.35
C ASP A 157 8.67 5.82 -3.37
N GLU A 158 8.53 6.50 -2.22
CA GLU A 158 8.77 7.95 -2.08
C GLU A 158 10.23 8.33 -2.34
N ALA A 159 11.19 7.47 -1.95
CA ALA A 159 12.61 7.70 -2.19
C ALA A 159 12.97 7.70 -3.68
N SER A 160 12.10 7.19 -4.56
CA SER A 160 12.23 7.35 -6.02
C SER A 160 12.27 8.82 -6.46
N ASN A 161 11.70 9.72 -5.65
CA ASN A 161 11.52 11.15 -5.94
C ASN A 161 10.75 11.43 -7.25
N SER A 162 10.02 10.47 -7.79
CA SER A 162 9.21 10.57 -9.01
C SER A 162 7.73 10.76 -8.71
N LYS A 163 7.22 11.99 -8.81
CA LYS A 163 5.80 12.29 -8.58
C LYS A 163 4.85 11.52 -9.50
N LEU A 164 5.27 11.30 -10.76
CA LEU A 164 4.47 10.56 -11.73
C LEU A 164 4.39 9.08 -11.35
N LEU A 165 5.53 8.46 -11.01
CA LEU A 165 5.57 7.06 -10.58
C LEU A 165 4.74 6.82 -9.32
N LEU A 166 4.87 7.71 -8.33
CA LEU A 166 4.04 7.66 -7.11
C LEU A 166 2.54 7.80 -7.39
N HIS A 167 2.16 8.59 -8.40
CA HIS A 167 0.78 8.68 -8.81
C HIS A 167 0.29 7.36 -9.43
N MET A 168 1.07 6.75 -10.31
CA MET A 168 0.74 5.47 -10.94
C MET A 168 0.65 4.34 -9.91
N LEU A 169 1.61 4.25 -8.98
CA LEU A 169 1.58 3.27 -7.90
C LEU A 169 0.32 3.40 -7.05
N ARG A 170 -0.08 4.63 -6.67
CA ARG A 170 -1.33 4.84 -5.93
C ARG A 170 -2.58 4.38 -6.67
N MET A 171 -2.58 4.42 -8.01
CA MET A 171 -3.71 3.91 -8.80
C MET A 171 -3.84 2.39 -8.71
N VAL A 172 -2.71 1.67 -8.74
CA VAL A 172 -2.71 0.20 -8.74
C VAL A 172 -2.79 -0.42 -7.34
N GLU A 173 -2.22 0.21 -6.31
CA GLU A 173 -2.23 -0.28 -4.92
C GLU A 173 -3.61 -0.57 -4.33
N ALA A 174 -4.64 0.11 -4.83
CA ALA A 174 -5.98 -0.01 -4.28
C ALA A 174 -6.61 -1.41 -4.44
N PHE A 175 -5.97 -2.28 -5.22
CA PHE A 175 -6.53 -3.59 -5.56
C PHE A 175 -6.00 -4.76 -4.69
N ASP A 176 -4.93 -4.58 -3.88
CA ASP A 176 -4.20 -5.73 -3.32
C ASP A 176 -3.94 -5.76 -1.78
N VAL A 177 -4.23 -4.70 -1.02
CA VAL A 177 -3.79 -4.59 0.40
C VAL A 177 -4.41 -5.63 1.34
N THR A 178 -5.63 -6.10 1.07
CA THR A 178 -6.36 -7.00 1.98
C THR A 178 -5.73 -8.39 2.06
N GLN A 179 -5.21 -8.91 0.96
CA GLN A 179 -4.57 -10.23 0.90
C GLN A 179 -3.25 -10.25 1.66
N ARG A 180 -2.41 -9.23 1.53
CA ARG A 180 -1.10 -9.12 2.19
C ARG A 180 -1.21 -9.20 3.72
N ARG A 181 -2.18 -8.51 4.31
CA ARG A 181 -2.44 -8.57 5.75
C ARG A 181 -2.81 -9.97 6.21
N GLN A 182 -3.64 -10.68 5.46
CA GLN A 182 -4.07 -12.04 5.78
C GLN A 182 -2.92 -13.06 5.71
N VAL A 183 -2.01 -12.92 4.75
CA VAL A 183 -0.81 -13.77 4.61
C VAL A 183 0.09 -13.62 5.83
N LEU A 184 0.44 -12.42 6.22
CA LEU A 184 1.30 -12.17 7.39
C LEU A 184 0.66 -12.70 8.69
N HIS A 185 -0.64 -12.47 8.89
CA HIS A 185 -1.35 -13.03 10.04
C HIS A 185 -1.34 -14.56 10.08
N ARG A 186 -1.47 -15.24 8.92
CA ARG A 186 -1.38 -16.70 8.81
C ARG A 186 0.02 -17.20 9.16
N GLN A 187 1.06 -16.62 8.61
CA GLN A 187 2.46 -17.01 8.85
C GLN A 187 2.84 -16.88 10.33
N LEU A 188 2.49 -15.77 10.97
CA LEU A 188 2.72 -15.61 12.41
C LEU A 188 1.93 -16.60 13.27
N ALA A 189 0.66 -16.87 12.92
CA ALA A 189 -0.18 -17.81 13.64
C ALA A 189 0.33 -19.27 13.46
N ALA A 190 0.86 -19.61 12.29
CA ALA A 190 1.43 -20.91 11.98
C ALA A 190 2.86 -21.08 12.55
N ARG A 191 3.47 -20.01 13.08
CA ARG A 191 4.87 -19.98 13.51
C ARG A 191 5.84 -20.39 12.38
N GLU A 192 5.60 -19.91 11.19
CA GLU A 192 6.48 -20.06 10.03
C GLU A 192 7.70 -19.12 10.17
N ASP A 193 8.48 -19.35 11.22
CA ASP A 193 9.59 -18.48 11.61
C ASP A 193 10.62 -18.32 10.49
N ASP A 194 10.89 -19.40 9.73
CA ASP A 194 11.84 -19.37 8.62
C ASP A 194 11.34 -18.52 7.45
N ALA A 195 10.06 -18.59 7.12
CA ALA A 195 9.47 -17.80 6.03
C ALA A 195 9.47 -16.31 6.36
N MET A 196 9.17 -15.94 7.62
CA MET A 196 9.22 -14.55 8.05
C MET A 196 10.66 -14.01 8.12
N ALA A 197 11.59 -14.80 8.63
CA ALA A 197 13.01 -14.42 8.67
C ALA A 197 13.54 -14.18 7.24
N ALA A 198 13.19 -15.06 6.29
CA ALA A 198 13.56 -14.90 4.88
C ALA A 198 13.03 -13.57 4.30
N ARG A 199 11.77 -13.21 4.59
CA ARG A 199 11.19 -11.92 4.12
C ARG A 199 11.90 -10.70 4.68
N PHE A 200 12.28 -10.71 5.97
CA PHE A 200 13.04 -9.58 6.53
C PHE A 200 14.45 -9.50 5.93
N LEU A 201 15.07 -10.63 5.63
CA LEU A 201 16.37 -10.66 4.92
C LEU A 201 16.23 -10.03 3.52
N GLU A 202 15.18 -10.36 2.77
CA GLU A 202 14.90 -9.73 1.46
C GLU A 202 14.78 -8.21 1.58
N HIS A 203 14.03 -7.71 2.56
CA HIS A 203 13.91 -6.26 2.77
C HIS A 203 15.26 -5.62 3.13
N ARG A 204 16.10 -6.32 3.93
CA ARG A 204 17.46 -5.84 4.25
C ARG A 204 18.35 -5.80 3.01
N GLU A 205 18.27 -6.80 2.13
CA GLU A 205 19.00 -6.80 0.86
C GLU A 205 18.56 -5.62 -0.02
N ILE A 206 17.25 -5.36 -0.13
CA ILE A 206 16.72 -4.20 -0.86
C ILE A 206 17.24 -2.89 -0.27
N LEU A 207 17.15 -2.71 1.04
CA LEU A 207 17.65 -1.52 1.74
C LEU A 207 19.15 -1.30 1.49
N ASN A 208 19.95 -2.36 1.57
CA ASN A 208 21.40 -2.30 1.35
C ASN A 208 21.73 -1.90 -0.10
N ALA A 209 21.00 -2.44 -1.09
CA ALA A 209 21.18 -2.06 -2.49
C ALA A 209 20.83 -0.58 -2.73
N VAL A 210 19.75 -0.09 -2.12
CA VAL A 210 19.34 1.33 -2.19
C VAL A 210 20.39 2.22 -1.50
N ALA A 211 20.86 1.85 -0.32
CA ALA A 211 21.88 2.61 0.41
C ALA A 211 23.24 2.65 -0.31
N ALA A 212 23.56 1.59 -1.05
CA ALA A 212 24.78 1.50 -1.86
C ALA A 212 24.66 2.24 -3.21
N GLY A 213 23.46 2.69 -3.61
CA GLY A 213 23.23 3.31 -4.92
C GLY A 213 23.23 2.30 -6.07
N ASP A 214 23.06 1.00 -5.79
CA ASP A 214 23.03 -0.04 -6.83
C ASP A 214 21.62 -0.15 -7.44
N GLU A 215 21.38 0.66 -8.46
CA GLU A 215 20.11 0.77 -9.16
C GLU A 215 19.63 -0.57 -9.74
N VAL A 216 20.54 -1.34 -10.32
CA VAL A 216 20.21 -2.60 -11.01
C VAL A 216 19.86 -3.68 -9.99
N LEU A 217 20.66 -3.80 -8.94
CA LEU A 217 20.42 -4.77 -7.86
C LEU A 217 19.12 -4.44 -7.11
N ALA A 218 18.88 -3.17 -6.79
CA ALA A 218 17.65 -2.74 -6.10
C ALA A 218 16.39 -3.13 -6.90
N GLU A 219 16.37 -2.86 -8.23
CA GLU A 219 15.27 -3.28 -9.11
C GLU A 219 15.08 -4.79 -9.11
N GLN A 220 16.15 -5.56 -9.29
CA GLN A 220 16.09 -7.02 -9.35
C GLN A 220 15.57 -7.64 -8.04
N LEU A 221 16.04 -7.14 -6.89
CA LEU A 221 15.62 -7.61 -5.58
C LEU A 221 14.14 -7.33 -5.32
N VAL A 222 13.64 -6.14 -5.66
CA VAL A 222 12.21 -5.81 -5.52
C VAL A 222 11.35 -6.66 -6.44
N LEU A 223 11.74 -6.84 -7.71
CA LEU A 223 11.02 -7.71 -8.63
C LEU A 223 10.98 -9.18 -8.17
N LYS A 224 12.07 -9.68 -7.58
CA LYS A 224 12.12 -11.02 -6.96
C LYS A 224 11.16 -11.09 -5.78
N HIS A 225 11.26 -10.14 -4.83
CA HIS A 225 10.42 -10.04 -3.65
C HIS A 225 8.91 -10.01 -4.00
N CYS A 226 8.52 -9.25 -5.01
CA CYS A 226 7.14 -9.18 -5.49
C CYS A 226 6.65 -10.54 -6.03
N ARG A 227 7.45 -11.25 -6.83
CA ARG A 227 7.10 -12.57 -7.37
C ARG A 227 6.93 -13.63 -6.28
N GLU A 228 7.83 -13.65 -5.29
CA GLU A 228 7.76 -14.59 -4.16
C GLU A 228 6.53 -14.30 -3.30
N ARG A 229 6.17 -13.02 -3.12
CA ARG A 229 4.92 -12.62 -2.49
C ARG A 229 3.70 -13.19 -3.24
N ASN A 230 3.62 -12.97 -4.55
CA ASN A 230 2.48 -13.41 -5.36
C ASN A 230 2.32 -14.94 -5.37
N ALA A 231 3.41 -15.69 -5.26
CA ALA A 231 3.39 -17.14 -5.13
C ALA A 231 2.79 -17.64 -3.79
N LEU A 232 2.85 -16.83 -2.72
CA LEU A 232 2.27 -17.16 -1.41
C LEU A 232 0.77 -16.80 -1.31
N GLU A 233 0.27 -16.01 -2.26
CA GLU A 233 -1.12 -15.54 -2.30
C GLU A 233 -2.04 -16.47 -3.11
N GLN A 234 -1.48 -17.42 -3.89
CA GLN A 234 -2.17 -18.47 -4.64
C GLN A 234 -2.38 -19.73 -3.81
#